data_562dc087e9076c2242dd1bdf234db411
#
_entry.id   562dc087e9076c2242dd1bdf234db411
#
_cell.length_a   1.000
_cell.length_b   1.000
_cell.length_c   1.000
_cell.angle_alpha   90.00
_cell.angle_beta   90.00
_cell.angle_gamma   90.00
#
_symmetry.space_group_name_H-M   'P 1'
#
loop_
_entity.id
_entity.type
_entity.pdbx_description
1 polymer ?
#
loop_
_entity_poly.entity_id
_entity_poly.type
_entity_poly.pdbx_seq_one_letter_code
_entity_poly.pdbx_strand_id
1 'polypeptide(L)'
;MAANLLRAGFPLSLYNRSPGRDEVVAALAGLDSGAAADAPAVGGDATAAVADAEVACLCLSDDVAVRAVMEGGVIDALPRGALVVDFSTITPATSRHLAAVLQEGGLEYIDAPVTGGTEGARRGTLSVLVGGEPAAVARARPLLEVVGDRITHLGPVGAGQEAKAVNQVLVAGSYAAVAEAMALGSRLGLPMERVVEALKAGAAGSWALEHRAQQMLEHRFPLGFRLALHRKDLAIALQAAEAVQLTLPITAGVAALEDSLIAAGHGDEDVSALARWFRA
;
A
#
# COMPACT_ATOMS: atom_id res chain seq x y z
N MET A 1 4.87 8.42 4.24
CA MET A 1 3.66 9.30 4.27
C MET A 1 3.69 10.20 5.51
N ALA A 2 3.59 9.71 6.74
CA ALA A 2 3.59 10.56 7.94
C ALA A 2 4.73 11.61 7.98
N ALA A 3 5.98 11.22 7.70
CA ALA A 3 7.10 12.15 7.62
C ALA A 3 6.92 13.27 6.56
N ASN A 4 6.20 12.99 5.47
CA ASN A 4 5.91 14.02 4.46
C ASN A 4 4.87 15.01 4.96
N LEU A 5 3.85 14.51 5.69
CA LEU A 5 2.84 15.37 6.32
C LEU A 5 3.46 16.30 7.37
N LEU A 6 4.37 15.78 8.21
CA LEU A 6 5.12 16.61 9.17
C LEU A 6 5.93 17.69 8.46
N ARG A 7 6.67 17.35 7.39
CA ARG A 7 7.43 18.34 6.61
C ARG A 7 6.55 19.40 5.95
N ALA A 8 5.32 19.03 5.61
CA ALA A 8 4.32 19.96 5.07
C ALA A 8 3.61 20.82 6.13
N GLY A 9 3.96 20.64 7.42
CA GLY A 9 3.44 21.45 8.52
C GLY A 9 2.11 20.94 9.11
N PHE A 10 1.69 19.71 8.78
CA PHE A 10 0.51 19.12 9.43
C PHE A 10 0.87 18.70 10.86
N PRO A 11 0.09 19.14 11.88
CA PRO A 11 0.22 18.61 13.24
C PRO A 11 -0.20 17.14 13.23
N LEU A 12 0.63 16.25 13.79
CA LEU A 12 0.36 14.80 13.80
C LEU A 12 0.38 14.25 15.21
N SER A 13 -0.61 13.42 15.53
CA SER A 13 -0.54 12.42 16.57
C SER A 13 -0.33 11.05 15.93
N LEU A 14 0.55 10.24 16.48
CA LEU A 14 0.93 8.95 15.88
C LEU A 14 0.67 7.82 16.86
N TYR A 15 0.15 6.72 16.31
CA TYR A 15 0.09 5.45 17.01
C TYR A 15 0.59 4.33 16.11
N ASN A 16 1.37 3.42 16.68
CA ASN A 16 1.72 2.16 16.05
C ASN A 16 1.82 1.08 17.12
N ARG A 17 1.22 -0.08 16.86
CA ARG A 17 1.24 -1.22 17.80
C ARG A 17 2.64 -1.63 18.24
N SER A 18 3.61 -1.56 17.32
CA SER A 18 5.02 -1.87 17.62
C SER A 18 5.74 -0.58 18.01
N PRO A 19 6.46 -0.52 19.15
CA PRO A 19 7.16 0.67 19.59
C PRO A 19 8.29 1.09 18.64
N GLY A 20 8.76 2.34 18.77
CA GLY A 20 9.92 2.88 18.03
C GLY A 20 9.63 3.32 16.59
N ARG A 21 8.38 3.28 16.14
CA ARG A 21 8.02 3.77 14.78
C ARG A 21 7.91 5.29 14.70
N ASP A 22 7.53 5.92 15.77
CA ASP A 22 7.47 7.38 15.98
C ASP A 22 8.84 8.03 15.83
N GLU A 23 9.89 7.45 16.43
CA GLU A 23 11.27 7.89 16.28
C GLU A 23 11.72 7.83 14.79
N VAL A 24 11.35 6.78 14.08
CA VAL A 24 11.62 6.65 12.64
C VAL A 24 10.90 7.73 11.84
N VAL A 25 9.66 8.05 12.18
CA VAL A 25 8.90 9.10 11.49
C VAL A 25 9.53 10.48 11.75
N ALA A 26 9.89 10.79 12.98
CA ALA A 26 10.57 12.02 13.36
C ALA A 26 11.92 12.18 12.62
N ALA A 27 12.74 11.13 12.63
CA ALA A 27 14.03 11.12 11.91
C ALA A 27 13.85 11.31 10.39
N LEU A 28 12.85 10.64 9.78
CA LEU A 28 12.57 10.79 8.35
C LEU A 28 12.01 12.18 7.99
N ALA A 29 11.40 12.89 8.93
CA ALA A 29 10.93 14.25 8.72
C ALA A 29 12.07 15.26 8.69
N GLY A 30 13.29 14.89 9.13
CA GLY A 30 14.42 15.82 9.26
C GLY A 30 14.17 16.88 10.32
N LEU A 31 13.37 16.57 11.33
CA LEU A 31 13.13 17.42 12.48
C LEU A 31 14.39 17.37 13.35
N ASP A 32 15.34 18.25 13.05
CA ASP A 32 16.44 18.52 13.97
C ASP A 32 15.88 19.00 15.30
N SER A 33 16.47 18.52 16.38
CA SER A 33 16.07 18.74 17.77
C SER A 33 16.00 20.22 18.24
N GLY A 34 16.03 21.17 17.34
CA GLY A 34 15.95 22.61 17.59
C GLY A 34 14.74 23.33 17.01
N ALA A 35 13.99 22.72 16.11
CA ALA A 35 12.72 23.24 15.58
C ALA A 35 11.56 22.46 16.19
N ALA A 36 11.50 22.41 17.51
CA ALA A 36 10.47 21.72 18.30
C ALA A 36 9.17 22.56 18.32
N ALA A 37 8.65 22.98 17.19
CA ALA A 37 7.29 23.41 17.15
C ALA A 37 6.42 22.20 17.08
N ASP A 38 6.50 21.06 16.84
CA ASP A 38 5.52 19.95 16.93
C ASP A 38 6.19 18.58 16.60
N ALA A 39 7.00 18.08 17.54
CA ALA A 39 7.25 16.65 17.54
C ALA A 39 5.89 15.94 17.58
N PRO A 40 5.67 14.90 16.75
CA PRO A 40 4.38 14.21 16.73
C PRO A 40 4.04 13.71 18.14
N ALA A 41 2.86 14.04 18.63
CA ALA A 41 2.39 13.45 19.88
C ALA A 41 2.28 11.93 19.68
N VAL A 42 2.91 11.16 20.56
CA VAL A 42 2.81 9.68 20.52
C VAL A 42 1.70 9.30 21.47
N GLY A 43 0.59 8.83 20.90
CA GLY A 43 -0.52 8.28 21.70
C GLY A 43 -0.08 6.99 22.41
N GLY A 44 -0.44 6.86 23.67
CA GLY A 44 -0.24 5.60 24.43
C GLY A 44 -1.03 4.43 23.85
N ASP A 45 -2.14 4.76 23.15
CA ASP A 45 -2.97 3.83 22.40
C ASP A 45 -3.60 4.55 21.18
N ALA A 46 -4.33 3.80 20.34
CA ALA A 46 -4.94 4.33 19.14
C ALA A 46 -6.04 5.37 19.44
N THR A 47 -6.76 5.22 20.56
CA THR A 47 -7.86 6.11 20.95
C THR A 47 -7.33 7.48 21.35
N ALA A 48 -6.25 7.51 22.14
CA ALA A 48 -5.59 8.75 22.52
C ALA A 48 -4.99 9.50 21.30
N ALA A 49 -4.53 8.76 20.29
CA ALA A 49 -3.96 9.39 19.08
C ALA A 49 -5.00 10.11 18.22
N VAL A 50 -6.30 9.77 18.35
CA VAL A 50 -7.37 10.33 17.51
C VAL A 50 -8.33 11.26 18.26
N ALA A 51 -8.19 11.41 19.57
CA ALA A 51 -9.17 12.10 20.43
C ALA A 51 -9.45 13.57 19.99
N ASP A 52 -8.46 14.25 19.42
CA ASP A 52 -8.57 15.64 18.93
C ASP A 52 -8.37 15.72 17.40
N ALA A 53 -8.41 14.60 16.69
CA ALA A 53 -8.07 14.56 15.27
C ALA A 53 -9.26 14.99 14.39
N GLU A 54 -9.05 16.00 13.54
CA GLU A 54 -10.00 16.31 12.46
C GLU A 54 -9.98 15.27 11.33
N VAL A 55 -8.81 14.64 11.13
CA VAL A 55 -8.60 13.60 10.13
C VAL A 55 -7.78 12.46 10.74
N ALA A 56 -8.31 11.24 10.73
CA ALA A 56 -7.61 10.03 11.12
C ALA A 56 -7.13 9.28 9.88
N CYS A 57 -5.82 9.00 9.79
CA CYS A 57 -5.22 8.26 8.67
C CYS A 57 -4.87 6.85 9.10
N LEU A 58 -5.40 5.85 8.40
CA LEU A 58 -5.04 4.44 8.57
C LEU A 58 -4.02 4.00 7.53
N CYS A 59 -3.05 3.18 7.93
CA CYS A 59 -2.11 2.51 7.03
C CYS A 59 -1.69 1.19 7.67
N LEU A 60 -2.57 0.22 7.60
CA LEU A 60 -2.48 -1.06 8.32
C LEU A 60 -2.33 -2.22 7.34
N SER A 61 -2.03 -3.42 7.87
CA SER A 61 -1.67 -4.58 7.04
C SER A 61 -2.83 -5.21 6.27
N ASP A 62 -4.01 -5.27 6.89
CA ASP A 62 -5.13 -6.10 6.42
C ASP A 62 -6.47 -5.71 7.09
N ASP A 63 -7.55 -6.36 6.66
CA ASP A 63 -8.90 -6.17 7.18
C ASP A 63 -9.00 -6.41 8.69
N VAL A 64 -8.29 -7.42 9.20
CA VAL A 64 -8.32 -7.76 10.63
C VAL A 64 -7.70 -6.64 11.46
N ALA A 65 -6.57 -6.11 11.01
CA ALA A 65 -5.89 -5.01 11.69
C ALA A 65 -6.71 -3.71 11.66
N VAL A 66 -7.32 -3.39 10.51
CA VAL A 66 -8.17 -2.20 10.37
C VAL A 66 -9.40 -2.30 11.29
N ARG A 67 -10.10 -3.41 11.25
CA ARG A 67 -11.26 -3.64 12.14
C ARG A 67 -10.86 -3.60 13.61
N ALA A 68 -9.79 -4.30 14.00
CA ALA A 68 -9.33 -4.34 15.38
C ALA A 68 -8.99 -2.93 15.92
N VAL A 69 -8.44 -2.06 15.12
CA VAL A 69 -8.14 -0.67 15.50
C VAL A 69 -9.42 0.15 15.57
N MET A 70 -10.24 0.13 14.52
CA MET A 70 -11.43 0.95 14.44
C MET A 70 -12.49 0.56 15.48
N GLU A 71 -12.83 -0.73 15.54
CA GLU A 71 -13.84 -1.27 16.46
C GLU A 71 -13.30 -1.40 17.90
N GLY A 72 -11.97 -1.31 18.08
CA GLY A 72 -11.29 -1.30 19.38
C GLY A 72 -11.36 0.02 20.17
N GLY A 73 -12.28 0.93 19.78
CA GLY A 73 -12.56 2.19 20.47
C GLY A 73 -12.20 3.45 19.68
N VAL A 74 -11.51 3.33 18.54
CA VAL A 74 -11.14 4.50 17.70
C VAL A 74 -12.38 5.21 17.18
N ILE A 75 -13.43 4.48 16.77
CA ILE A 75 -14.68 5.05 16.28
C ILE A 75 -15.32 5.95 17.37
N ASP A 76 -15.36 5.48 18.60
CA ASP A 76 -15.97 6.20 19.72
C ASP A 76 -15.12 7.38 20.21
N ALA A 77 -13.80 7.33 19.99
CA ALA A 77 -12.86 8.36 20.40
C ALA A 77 -12.74 9.52 19.42
N LEU A 78 -13.12 9.31 18.15
CA LEU A 78 -13.05 10.33 17.11
C LEU A 78 -14.05 11.48 17.38
N PRO A 79 -13.63 12.75 17.22
CA PRO A 79 -14.54 13.87 17.28
C PRO A 79 -15.64 13.77 16.22
N ARG A 80 -16.86 14.15 16.57
CA ARG A 80 -17.97 14.20 15.60
C ARG A 80 -17.61 15.06 14.39
N GLY A 81 -17.86 14.57 13.19
CA GLY A 81 -17.48 15.21 11.94
C GLY A 81 -16.03 14.99 11.51
N ALA A 82 -15.26 14.17 12.24
CA ALA A 82 -13.94 13.76 11.78
C ALA A 82 -14.01 12.92 10.51
N LEU A 83 -12.94 12.97 9.71
CA LEU A 83 -12.78 12.22 8.47
C LEU A 83 -11.77 11.09 8.69
N VAL A 84 -12.13 9.87 8.32
CA VAL A 84 -11.19 8.73 8.25
C VAL A 84 -10.71 8.57 6.81
N VAL A 85 -9.38 8.60 6.62
CA VAL A 85 -8.70 8.33 5.35
C VAL A 85 -7.95 7.02 5.48
N ASP A 86 -8.41 5.98 4.79
CA ASP A 86 -7.81 4.65 4.88
C ASP A 86 -6.90 4.36 3.69
N PHE A 87 -5.59 4.44 3.92
CA PHE A 87 -4.54 4.07 2.96
C PHE A 87 -4.24 2.57 2.92
N SER A 88 -4.84 1.79 3.81
CA SER A 88 -4.66 0.33 3.85
C SER A 88 -5.21 -0.33 2.59
N THR A 89 -4.66 -1.48 2.21
CA THR A 89 -5.26 -2.34 1.19
C THR A 89 -6.07 -3.42 1.90
N ILE A 90 -7.38 -3.28 1.83
CA ILE A 90 -8.39 -4.14 2.45
C ILE A 90 -9.48 -4.49 1.44
N THR A 91 -10.40 -5.36 1.81
CA THR A 91 -11.53 -5.69 0.94
C THR A 91 -12.47 -4.50 0.75
N PRO A 92 -13.05 -4.30 -0.46
CA PRO A 92 -14.09 -3.29 -0.67
C PRO A 92 -15.28 -3.44 0.28
N ALA A 93 -15.59 -4.68 0.70
CA ALA A 93 -16.67 -4.96 1.64
C ALA A 93 -16.37 -4.37 3.04
N THR A 94 -15.12 -4.51 3.53
CA THR A 94 -14.71 -3.92 4.81
C THR A 94 -14.74 -2.39 4.75
N SER A 95 -14.28 -1.76 3.66
CA SER A 95 -14.39 -0.31 3.48
C SER A 95 -15.84 0.18 3.53
N ARG A 96 -16.75 -0.50 2.82
CA ARG A 96 -18.19 -0.15 2.84
C ARG A 96 -18.82 -0.35 4.20
N HIS A 97 -18.46 -1.42 4.90
CA HIS A 97 -18.92 -1.68 6.26
C HIS A 97 -18.48 -0.57 7.23
N LEU A 98 -17.20 -0.22 7.22
CA LEU A 98 -16.67 0.84 8.06
C LEU A 98 -17.30 2.20 7.75
N ALA A 99 -17.49 2.52 6.48
CA ALA A 99 -18.17 3.76 6.09
C ALA A 99 -19.58 3.84 6.65
N ALA A 100 -20.36 2.74 6.62
CA ALA A 100 -21.70 2.71 7.17
C ALA A 100 -21.70 2.92 8.69
N VAL A 101 -20.84 2.21 9.43
CA VAL A 101 -20.71 2.35 10.89
C VAL A 101 -20.27 3.77 11.28
N LEU A 102 -19.30 4.34 10.57
CA LEU A 102 -18.79 5.69 10.82
C LEU A 102 -19.86 6.74 10.55
N GLN A 103 -20.65 6.57 9.49
CA GLN A 103 -21.74 7.47 9.16
C GLN A 103 -22.83 7.52 10.25
N GLU A 104 -23.15 6.41 10.90
CA GLU A 104 -24.05 6.36 12.05
C GLU A 104 -23.54 7.20 13.23
N GLY A 105 -22.22 7.26 13.42
CA GLY A 105 -21.54 8.12 14.40
C GLY A 105 -21.39 9.58 13.96
N GLY A 106 -21.83 9.95 12.75
CA GLY A 106 -21.65 11.28 12.19
C GLY A 106 -20.21 11.58 11.78
N LEU A 107 -19.48 10.56 11.36
CA LEU A 107 -18.11 10.60 10.85
C LEU A 107 -18.09 10.36 9.34
N GLU A 108 -17.05 10.81 8.66
CA GLU A 108 -16.84 10.59 7.23
C GLU A 108 -15.75 9.56 6.98
N TYR A 109 -15.81 8.87 5.85
CA TYR A 109 -14.82 7.87 5.45
C TYR A 109 -14.52 7.93 3.96
N ILE A 110 -13.22 7.79 3.62
CA ILE A 110 -12.75 7.51 2.25
C ILE A 110 -11.76 6.36 2.28
N ASP A 111 -11.83 5.48 1.31
CA ASP A 111 -10.78 4.52 1.02
C ASP A 111 -9.80 5.15 0.01
N ALA A 112 -8.53 5.10 0.33
CA ALA A 112 -7.48 5.78 -0.41
C ALA A 112 -6.22 4.90 -0.58
N PRO A 113 -6.33 3.61 -0.96
CA PRO A 113 -5.17 2.77 -1.15
C PRO A 113 -4.21 3.37 -2.17
N VAL A 114 -2.92 3.05 -2.01
CA VAL A 114 -1.83 3.68 -2.75
C VAL A 114 -1.05 2.69 -3.60
N THR A 115 -0.41 3.19 -4.64
CA THR A 115 0.61 2.47 -5.41
C THR A 115 1.83 3.35 -5.67
N GLY A 116 3.04 2.74 -5.76
CA GLY A 116 4.32 3.43 -5.89
C GLY A 116 5.39 2.94 -4.90
N GLY A 117 5.04 1.95 -4.07
CA GLY A 117 5.96 1.30 -3.13
C GLY A 117 6.52 2.22 -2.04
N THR A 118 7.53 1.72 -1.34
CA THR A 118 8.23 2.50 -0.30
C THR A 118 8.96 3.71 -0.88
N GLU A 119 9.42 3.64 -2.11
CA GLU A 119 10.10 4.72 -2.85
C GLU A 119 9.15 5.90 -3.08
N GLY A 120 7.93 5.63 -3.59
CA GLY A 120 6.89 6.65 -3.76
C GLY A 120 6.44 7.24 -2.42
N ALA A 121 6.26 6.41 -1.40
CA ALA A 121 5.88 6.87 -0.06
C ALA A 121 6.90 7.81 0.58
N ARG A 122 8.20 7.57 0.36
CA ARG A 122 9.28 8.45 0.86
C ARG A 122 9.30 9.79 0.13
N ARG A 123 9.09 9.78 -1.19
CA ARG A 123 9.16 10.97 -2.04
C ARG A 123 7.87 11.78 -2.08
N GLY A 124 6.75 11.25 -1.58
CA GLY A 124 5.43 11.88 -1.73
C GLY A 124 4.90 11.81 -3.17
N THR A 125 5.26 10.77 -3.91
CA THR A 125 4.90 10.59 -5.33
C THR A 125 4.04 9.35 -5.56
N LEU A 126 3.23 8.99 -4.56
CA LEU A 126 2.30 7.88 -4.70
C LEU A 126 1.16 8.22 -5.67
N SER A 127 0.64 7.19 -6.35
CA SER A 127 -0.70 7.30 -6.92
C SER A 127 -1.71 6.86 -5.87
N VAL A 128 -2.69 7.72 -5.58
CA VAL A 128 -3.73 7.51 -4.59
C VAL A 128 -5.05 7.22 -5.31
N LEU A 129 -5.62 6.05 -5.04
CA LEU A 129 -6.86 5.57 -5.67
C LEU A 129 -8.01 5.81 -4.68
N VAL A 130 -8.87 6.80 -4.94
CA VAL A 130 -9.80 7.28 -3.93
C VAL A 130 -11.23 6.84 -4.22
N GLY A 131 -11.86 6.24 -3.21
CA GLY A 131 -13.30 5.99 -3.16
C GLY A 131 -13.92 6.77 -2.00
N GLY A 132 -15.09 7.41 -2.24
CA GLY A 132 -15.79 8.16 -1.20
C GLY A 132 -16.70 9.25 -1.76
N GLU A 133 -17.43 9.92 -0.88
CA GLU A 133 -18.25 11.06 -1.26
C GLU A 133 -17.39 12.23 -1.73
N PRO A 134 -17.77 12.95 -2.81
CA PRO A 134 -16.96 14.04 -3.36
C PRO A 134 -16.57 15.13 -2.36
N ALA A 135 -17.43 15.45 -1.39
CA ALA A 135 -17.15 16.44 -0.36
C ALA A 135 -16.05 15.95 0.61
N ALA A 136 -16.11 14.68 1.03
CA ALA A 136 -15.09 14.08 1.89
C ALA A 136 -13.74 13.98 1.16
N VAL A 137 -13.74 13.63 -0.13
CA VAL A 137 -12.53 13.59 -0.96
C VAL A 137 -11.93 14.99 -1.11
N ALA A 138 -12.75 16.02 -1.34
CA ALA A 138 -12.27 17.40 -1.42
C ALA A 138 -11.65 17.87 -0.10
N ARG A 139 -12.23 17.48 1.03
CA ARG A 139 -11.70 17.77 2.38
C ARG A 139 -10.34 17.08 2.63
N ALA A 140 -10.17 15.83 2.17
CA ALA A 140 -8.92 15.10 2.29
C ALA A 140 -7.81 15.61 1.35
N ARG A 141 -8.16 16.32 0.28
CA ARG A 141 -7.26 16.66 -0.82
C ARG A 141 -5.94 17.30 -0.41
N PRO A 142 -5.89 18.30 0.50
CA PRO A 142 -4.62 18.88 0.93
C PRO A 142 -3.65 17.88 1.54
N LEU A 143 -4.17 16.89 2.27
CA LEU A 143 -3.39 15.81 2.85
C LEU A 143 -2.95 14.80 1.78
N LEU A 144 -3.83 14.45 0.84
CA LEU A 144 -3.53 13.50 -0.24
C LEU A 144 -2.43 14.03 -1.16
N GLU A 145 -2.41 15.34 -1.45
CA GLU A 145 -1.39 16.01 -2.29
C GLU A 145 0.02 16.01 -1.68
N VAL A 146 0.13 15.82 -0.37
CA VAL A 146 1.43 15.67 0.30
C VAL A 146 1.97 14.23 0.19
N VAL A 147 1.11 13.24 0.10
CA VAL A 147 1.53 11.82 0.06
C VAL A 147 1.65 11.28 -1.36
N GLY A 148 1.01 11.92 -2.33
CA GLY A 148 1.02 11.49 -3.74
C GLY A 148 0.90 12.65 -4.72
N ASP A 149 1.37 12.41 -5.93
CA ASP A 149 1.29 13.36 -7.06
C ASP A 149 0.14 13.05 -8.03
N ARG A 150 -0.49 11.88 -7.89
CA ARG A 150 -1.61 11.41 -8.72
C ARG A 150 -2.75 10.96 -7.82
N ILE A 151 -3.76 11.82 -7.68
CA ILE A 151 -4.93 11.55 -6.86
C ILE A 151 -6.12 11.39 -7.79
N THR A 152 -6.68 10.17 -7.82
CA THR A 152 -7.78 9.84 -8.71
C THR A 152 -9.00 9.42 -7.90
N HIS A 153 -10.07 10.22 -7.95
CA HIS A 153 -11.37 9.86 -7.39
C HIS A 153 -12.10 8.94 -8.38
N LEU A 154 -12.42 7.72 -7.95
CA LEU A 154 -12.89 6.62 -8.81
C LEU A 154 -14.37 6.29 -8.62
N GLY A 155 -15.00 6.83 -7.58
CA GLY A 155 -16.40 6.57 -7.30
C GLY A 155 -16.74 6.55 -5.82
N PRO A 156 -17.84 5.92 -5.42
CA PRO A 156 -18.24 5.82 -4.02
C PRO A 156 -17.23 4.96 -3.22
N VAL A 157 -17.46 4.89 -1.91
CA VAL A 157 -16.63 4.05 -1.00
C VAL A 157 -16.49 2.62 -1.53
N GLY A 158 -15.26 2.12 -1.50
CA GLY A 158 -14.84 0.83 -2.03
C GLY A 158 -14.27 0.90 -3.45
N ALA A 159 -14.53 1.97 -4.22
CA ALA A 159 -14.01 2.10 -5.59
C ALA A 159 -12.48 2.21 -5.63
N GLY A 160 -11.87 2.83 -4.63
CA GLY A 160 -10.41 2.87 -4.47
C GLY A 160 -9.82 1.47 -4.27
N GLN A 161 -10.44 0.66 -3.39
CA GLN A 161 -10.02 -0.72 -3.14
C GLN A 161 -10.22 -1.62 -4.37
N GLU A 162 -11.33 -1.45 -5.10
CA GLU A 162 -11.56 -2.16 -6.36
C GLU A 162 -10.50 -1.83 -7.40
N ALA A 163 -10.15 -0.55 -7.54
CA ALA A 163 -9.05 -0.13 -8.42
C ALA A 163 -7.70 -0.65 -7.94
N LYS A 164 -7.48 -0.73 -6.62
CA LYS A 164 -6.27 -1.36 -6.06
C LYS A 164 -6.22 -2.85 -6.38
N ALA A 165 -7.33 -3.57 -6.35
CA ALA A 165 -7.38 -4.96 -6.80
C ALA A 165 -6.95 -5.12 -8.27
N VAL A 166 -7.44 -4.26 -9.17
CA VAL A 166 -7.01 -4.20 -10.57
C VAL A 166 -5.51 -3.92 -10.69
N ASN A 167 -4.98 -2.96 -9.92
CA ASN A 167 -3.54 -2.68 -9.87
C ASN A 167 -2.74 -3.92 -9.45
N GLN A 168 -3.20 -4.68 -8.47
CA GLN A 168 -2.46 -5.86 -7.99
C GLN A 168 -2.47 -7.01 -9.00
N VAL A 169 -3.50 -7.17 -9.81
CA VAL A 169 -3.51 -8.10 -10.97
C VAL A 169 -2.37 -7.73 -11.94
N LEU A 170 -2.22 -6.44 -12.27
CA LEU A 170 -1.15 -5.96 -13.15
C LEU A 170 0.24 -6.15 -12.53
N VAL A 171 0.40 -5.88 -11.24
CA VAL A 171 1.65 -6.09 -10.51
C VAL A 171 2.03 -7.57 -10.55
N ALA A 172 1.11 -8.47 -10.22
CA ALA A 172 1.33 -9.92 -10.25
C ALA A 172 1.86 -10.40 -11.61
N GLY A 173 1.14 -10.06 -12.69
CA GLY A 173 1.53 -10.45 -14.04
C GLY A 173 2.89 -9.88 -14.45
N SER A 174 3.14 -8.61 -14.13
CA SER A 174 4.40 -7.94 -14.46
C SER A 174 5.60 -8.56 -13.74
N TYR A 175 5.52 -8.75 -12.42
CA TYR A 175 6.65 -9.31 -11.64
C TYR A 175 6.92 -10.77 -12.00
N ALA A 176 5.87 -11.60 -12.17
CA ALA A 176 6.03 -12.99 -12.54
C ALA A 176 6.66 -13.13 -13.95
N ALA A 177 6.17 -12.38 -14.94
CA ALA A 177 6.70 -12.40 -16.29
C ALA A 177 8.17 -11.95 -16.34
N VAL A 178 8.55 -10.90 -15.59
CA VAL A 178 9.95 -10.46 -15.51
C VAL A 178 10.81 -11.53 -14.85
N ALA A 179 10.39 -12.15 -13.75
CA ALA A 179 11.14 -13.20 -13.08
C ALA A 179 11.40 -14.40 -14.00
N GLU A 180 10.38 -14.85 -14.71
CA GLU A 180 10.49 -15.95 -15.69
C GLU A 180 11.41 -15.58 -16.86
N ALA A 181 11.26 -14.38 -17.43
CA ALA A 181 12.08 -13.91 -18.54
C ALA A 181 13.56 -13.76 -18.16
N MET A 182 13.86 -13.26 -16.95
CA MET A 182 15.24 -13.17 -16.45
C MET A 182 15.86 -14.56 -16.30
N ALA A 183 15.12 -15.52 -15.80
CA ALA A 183 15.59 -16.90 -15.68
C ALA A 183 15.83 -17.54 -17.06
N LEU A 184 14.91 -17.38 -18.01
CA LEU A 184 15.05 -17.91 -19.36
C LEU A 184 16.29 -17.32 -20.06
N GLY A 185 16.43 -16.01 -20.08
CA GLY A 185 17.54 -15.34 -20.75
C GLY A 185 18.90 -15.70 -20.15
N SER A 186 18.98 -15.85 -18.82
CA SER A 186 20.18 -16.31 -18.12
C SER A 186 20.57 -17.73 -18.52
N ARG A 187 19.59 -18.66 -18.62
CA ARG A 187 19.88 -20.05 -19.07
C ARG A 187 20.24 -20.16 -20.55
N LEU A 188 19.79 -19.22 -21.37
CA LEU A 188 20.21 -19.11 -22.77
C LEU A 188 21.60 -18.48 -22.95
N GLY A 189 22.24 -18.04 -21.85
CA GLY A 189 23.57 -17.40 -21.86
C GLY A 189 23.57 -16.00 -22.47
N LEU A 190 22.43 -15.29 -22.46
CA LEU A 190 22.32 -13.95 -22.99
C LEU A 190 22.98 -12.92 -22.04
N PRO A 191 23.52 -11.82 -22.59
CA PRO A 191 24.03 -10.70 -21.80
C PRO A 191 22.86 -9.90 -21.20
N MET A 192 22.32 -10.35 -20.08
CA MET A 192 21.03 -9.94 -19.55
C MET A 192 20.90 -8.44 -19.26
N GLU A 193 21.97 -7.77 -18.83
CA GLU A 193 21.97 -6.31 -18.66
C GLU A 193 21.64 -5.58 -19.97
N ARG A 194 22.23 -6.05 -21.10
CA ARG A 194 21.98 -5.48 -22.42
C ARG A 194 20.59 -5.83 -22.92
N VAL A 195 20.08 -7.03 -22.59
CA VAL A 195 18.72 -7.46 -22.93
C VAL A 195 17.70 -6.58 -22.21
N VAL A 196 17.84 -6.36 -20.91
CA VAL A 196 16.95 -5.49 -20.13
C VAL A 196 16.95 -4.07 -20.70
N GLU A 197 18.13 -3.51 -21.00
CA GLU A 197 18.25 -2.17 -21.57
C GLU A 197 17.53 -2.06 -22.93
N ALA A 198 17.65 -3.08 -23.76
CA ALA A 198 16.99 -3.09 -25.08
C ALA A 198 15.46 -3.22 -24.99
N LEU A 199 14.94 -3.91 -23.97
CA LEU A 199 13.51 -4.24 -23.87
C LEU A 199 12.70 -3.22 -23.06
N LYS A 200 13.30 -2.50 -22.12
CA LYS A 200 12.58 -1.64 -21.18
C LYS A 200 11.77 -0.52 -21.84
N ALA A 201 12.20 -0.02 -23.00
CA ALA A 201 11.50 1.04 -23.74
C ALA A 201 10.45 0.51 -24.74
N GLY A 202 10.36 -0.81 -24.93
CA GLY A 202 9.44 -1.44 -25.85
C GLY A 202 8.15 -1.92 -25.21
N ALA A 203 7.36 -2.70 -25.99
CA ALA A 203 6.10 -3.28 -25.53
C ALA A 203 6.24 -4.22 -24.32
N ALA A 204 7.42 -4.80 -24.08
CA ALA A 204 7.75 -5.60 -22.90
C ALA A 204 8.09 -4.75 -21.67
N GLY A 205 8.18 -3.44 -21.81
CA GLY A 205 8.52 -2.52 -20.71
C GLY A 205 7.53 -2.58 -19.58
N SER A 206 8.05 -2.52 -18.36
CA SER A 206 7.26 -2.42 -17.12
C SER A 206 8.13 -1.84 -16.03
N TRP A 207 7.46 -1.30 -14.98
CA TRP A 207 8.18 -0.82 -13.80
C TRP A 207 9.04 -1.95 -13.18
N ALA A 208 8.52 -3.18 -13.15
CA ALA A 208 9.24 -4.34 -12.63
C ALA A 208 10.50 -4.65 -13.46
N LEU A 209 10.41 -4.61 -14.79
CA LEU A 209 11.57 -4.80 -15.67
C LEU A 209 12.64 -3.73 -15.44
N GLU A 210 12.23 -2.46 -15.35
CA GLU A 210 13.16 -1.33 -15.20
C GLU A 210 13.83 -1.30 -13.83
N HIS A 211 13.10 -1.62 -12.75
CA HIS A 211 13.55 -1.38 -11.39
C HIS A 211 13.88 -2.63 -10.59
N ARG A 212 13.51 -3.84 -11.06
CA ARG A 212 13.69 -5.10 -10.33
C ARG A 212 14.43 -6.20 -11.11
N ALA A 213 14.54 -6.09 -12.43
CA ALA A 213 15.20 -7.14 -13.24
C ALA A 213 16.66 -7.39 -12.80
N GLN A 214 17.45 -6.33 -12.60
CA GLN A 214 18.84 -6.45 -12.15
C GLN A 214 18.94 -7.14 -10.79
N GLN A 215 18.06 -6.78 -9.86
CA GLN A 215 18.01 -7.37 -8.52
C GLN A 215 17.60 -8.84 -8.56
N MET A 216 16.67 -9.22 -9.46
CA MET A 216 16.30 -10.62 -9.70
C MET A 216 17.46 -11.43 -10.25
N LEU A 217 18.24 -10.89 -11.19
CA LEU A 217 19.44 -11.52 -11.74
C LEU A 217 20.53 -11.74 -10.67
N GLU A 218 20.72 -10.76 -9.79
CA GLU A 218 21.69 -10.80 -8.70
C GLU A 218 21.18 -11.54 -7.45
N HIS A 219 19.95 -12.02 -7.45
CA HIS A 219 19.30 -12.65 -6.28
C HIS A 219 19.34 -11.80 -5.01
N ARG A 220 19.18 -10.50 -5.17
CA ARG A 220 19.03 -9.52 -4.08
C ARG A 220 17.60 -8.97 -4.11
N PHE A 221 16.91 -9.03 -2.99
CA PHE A 221 15.50 -8.66 -2.90
C PHE A 221 15.27 -7.57 -1.84
N PRO A 222 15.84 -6.36 -2.04
CA PRO A 222 15.69 -5.25 -1.09
C PRO A 222 14.20 -4.86 -0.99
N LEU A 223 13.73 -4.75 0.23
CA LEU A 223 12.32 -4.59 0.54
C LEU A 223 11.76 -3.26 0.01
N GLY A 224 10.88 -3.36 -0.98
CA GLY A 224 9.99 -2.30 -1.45
C GLY A 224 8.52 -2.64 -1.18
N PHE A 225 8.16 -3.92 -1.38
CA PHE A 225 6.83 -4.44 -1.10
C PHE A 225 6.92 -5.93 -0.71
N ARG A 226 6.46 -6.29 0.49
CA ARG A 226 6.56 -7.66 1.00
C ARG A 226 5.74 -8.65 0.18
N LEU A 227 6.32 -9.80 -0.11
CA LEU A 227 5.67 -10.90 -0.82
C LEU A 227 4.37 -11.34 -0.11
N ALA A 228 4.40 -11.52 1.21
CA ALA A 228 3.23 -11.91 1.98
C ALA A 228 2.08 -10.88 1.91
N LEU A 229 2.39 -9.58 1.85
CA LEU A 229 1.37 -8.54 1.68
C LEU A 229 0.83 -8.51 0.25
N HIS A 230 1.67 -8.74 -0.76
CA HIS A 230 1.21 -8.87 -2.14
C HIS A 230 0.30 -10.09 -2.29
N ARG A 231 0.68 -11.24 -1.71
CA ARG A 231 -0.16 -12.44 -1.69
C ARG A 231 -1.54 -12.20 -1.06
N LYS A 232 -1.58 -11.45 0.05
CA LYS A 232 -2.85 -11.00 0.66
C LYS A 232 -3.66 -10.14 -0.33
N ASP A 233 -3.02 -9.19 -1.01
CA ASP A 233 -3.68 -8.32 -1.99
C ASP A 233 -4.24 -9.13 -3.17
N LEU A 234 -3.53 -10.18 -3.62
CA LEU A 234 -4.04 -11.10 -4.65
C LEU A 234 -5.28 -11.86 -4.17
N ALA A 235 -5.37 -12.21 -2.89
CA ALA A 235 -6.59 -12.83 -2.34
C ALA A 235 -7.78 -11.87 -2.46
N ILE A 236 -7.59 -10.58 -2.16
CA ILE A 236 -8.63 -9.56 -2.33
C ILE A 236 -9.06 -9.45 -3.81
N ALA A 237 -8.09 -9.45 -4.74
CA ALA A 237 -8.39 -9.37 -6.18
C ALA A 237 -9.16 -10.61 -6.68
N LEU A 238 -8.77 -11.81 -6.25
CA LEU A 238 -9.45 -13.06 -6.60
C LEU A 238 -10.88 -13.09 -6.03
N GLN A 239 -11.07 -12.66 -4.78
CA GLN A 239 -12.40 -12.55 -4.17
C GLN A 239 -13.28 -11.52 -4.89
N ALA A 240 -12.73 -10.38 -5.29
CA ALA A 240 -13.46 -9.37 -6.06
C ALA A 240 -13.88 -9.91 -7.44
N ALA A 241 -13.02 -10.69 -8.09
CA ALA A 241 -13.32 -11.33 -9.37
C ALA A 241 -14.43 -12.39 -9.24
N GLU A 242 -14.40 -13.19 -8.17
CA GLU A 242 -15.44 -14.20 -7.89
C GLU A 242 -16.81 -13.54 -7.73
N ALA A 243 -16.88 -12.40 -7.05
CA ALA A 243 -18.14 -11.66 -6.86
C ALA A 243 -18.78 -11.18 -8.16
N VAL A 244 -18.00 -11.00 -9.23
CA VAL A 244 -18.47 -10.64 -10.57
C VAL A 244 -18.38 -11.80 -11.58
N GLN A 245 -18.21 -13.02 -11.08
CA GLN A 245 -18.13 -14.24 -11.90
C GLN A 245 -17.01 -14.24 -12.95
N LEU A 246 -15.89 -13.58 -12.65
CA LEU A 246 -14.71 -13.52 -13.51
C LEU A 246 -13.59 -14.44 -12.98
N THR A 247 -13.01 -15.26 -13.85
CA THR A 247 -11.83 -16.07 -13.51
C THR A 247 -10.55 -15.32 -13.86
N LEU A 248 -9.58 -15.30 -12.94
CA LEU A 248 -8.26 -14.69 -13.12
C LEU A 248 -7.14 -15.73 -13.09
N PRO A 249 -6.95 -16.54 -14.16
CA PRO A 249 -6.03 -17.68 -14.14
C PRO A 249 -4.57 -17.26 -13.94
N ILE A 250 -4.14 -16.12 -14.50
CA ILE A 250 -2.76 -15.62 -14.33
C ILE A 250 -2.53 -15.25 -12.87
N THR A 251 -3.43 -14.45 -12.28
CA THR A 251 -3.35 -14.03 -10.88
C THR A 251 -3.36 -15.22 -9.93
N ALA A 252 -4.22 -16.22 -10.18
CA ALA A 252 -4.28 -17.45 -9.39
C ALA A 252 -2.97 -18.26 -9.48
N GLY A 253 -2.37 -18.33 -10.67
CA GLY A 253 -1.06 -18.97 -10.87
C GLY A 253 0.04 -18.28 -10.07
N VAL A 254 0.10 -16.94 -10.13
CA VAL A 254 1.10 -16.17 -9.35
C VAL A 254 0.87 -16.33 -7.85
N ALA A 255 -0.38 -16.28 -7.39
CA ALA A 255 -0.71 -16.50 -5.97
C ALA A 255 -0.22 -17.88 -5.46
N ALA A 256 -0.34 -18.93 -6.26
CA ALA A 256 0.18 -20.26 -5.91
C ALA A 256 1.72 -20.30 -5.82
N LEU A 257 2.42 -19.58 -6.70
CA LEU A 257 3.88 -19.42 -6.61
C LEU A 257 4.28 -18.70 -5.32
N GLU A 258 3.57 -17.63 -4.99
CA GLU A 258 3.81 -16.86 -3.76
C GLU A 258 3.53 -17.69 -2.51
N ASP A 259 2.45 -18.47 -2.48
CA ASP A 259 2.16 -19.41 -1.37
C ASP A 259 3.32 -20.38 -1.14
N SER A 260 3.91 -20.90 -2.21
CA SER A 260 5.05 -21.82 -2.13
C SER A 260 6.31 -21.14 -1.57
N LEU A 261 6.56 -19.89 -1.99
CA LEU A 261 7.70 -19.10 -1.50
C LEU A 261 7.51 -18.67 -0.04
N ILE A 262 6.29 -18.33 0.36
CA ILE A 262 5.97 -18.00 1.75
C ILE A 262 6.17 -19.23 2.64
N ALA A 263 5.72 -20.41 2.21
CA ALA A 263 5.94 -21.66 2.93
C ALA A 263 7.43 -22.01 3.06
N ALA A 264 8.27 -21.58 2.09
CA ALA A 264 9.73 -21.70 2.15
C ALA A 264 10.43 -20.63 3.00
N GLY A 265 9.68 -19.72 3.64
CA GLY A 265 10.22 -18.69 4.55
C GLY A 265 10.57 -17.34 3.89
N HIS A 266 10.16 -17.11 2.65
CA HIS A 266 10.48 -15.89 1.88
C HIS A 266 9.38 -14.80 1.94
N GLY A 267 8.39 -14.94 2.81
CA GLY A 267 7.24 -14.02 2.89
C GLY A 267 7.59 -12.56 3.22
N ASP A 268 8.69 -12.33 3.93
CA ASP A 268 9.16 -10.99 4.30
C ASP A 268 10.10 -10.34 3.28
N GLU A 269 10.46 -11.06 2.21
CA GLU A 269 11.24 -10.50 1.11
C GLU A 269 10.37 -9.64 0.18
N ASP A 270 11.01 -8.92 -0.73
CA ASP A 270 10.32 -8.16 -1.80
C ASP A 270 9.61 -9.08 -2.79
N VAL A 271 8.53 -8.64 -3.41
CA VAL A 271 7.79 -9.39 -4.46
C VAL A 271 8.71 -9.89 -5.58
N SER A 272 9.82 -9.20 -5.85
CA SER A 272 10.83 -9.67 -6.82
C SER A 272 11.47 -11.01 -6.43
N ALA A 273 11.29 -11.48 -5.19
CA ALA A 273 11.68 -12.83 -4.77
C ALA A 273 10.93 -13.96 -5.53
N LEU A 274 9.90 -13.66 -6.32
CA LEU A 274 9.35 -14.58 -7.32
C LEU A 274 10.43 -15.19 -8.22
N ALA A 275 11.53 -14.48 -8.46
CA ALA A 275 12.70 -14.99 -9.21
C ALA A 275 13.36 -16.23 -8.56
N ARG A 276 13.15 -16.47 -7.23
CA ARG A 276 13.65 -17.69 -6.55
C ARG A 276 13.06 -18.96 -7.11
N TRP A 277 11.78 -18.90 -7.53
CA TRP A 277 11.07 -20.05 -8.10
C TRP A 277 11.78 -20.64 -9.33
N PHE A 278 12.35 -19.79 -10.16
CA PHE A 278 12.94 -20.20 -11.45
C PHE A 278 14.43 -20.57 -11.35
N ARG A 279 15.02 -20.56 -10.17
CA ARG A 279 16.44 -20.81 -9.96
C ARG A 279 16.81 -22.30 -9.77
N ALA A 280 15.84 -23.19 -9.67
CA ALA A 280 16.08 -24.62 -9.44
C ALA A 280 16.93 -25.28 -10.55
#